data_f5c4a82690e6fd7bf7d25658c738d437
#
_entry.id   f5c4a82690e6fd7bf7d25658c738d437
#
_cell.length_a   1.000
_cell.length_b   1.000
_cell.length_c   1.000
_cell.angle_alpha   90.00
_cell.angle_beta   90.00
_cell.angle_gamma   90.00
#
_symmetry.space_group_name_H-M   'P 1'
#
loop_
_entity.id
_entity.type
_entity.pdbx_description
1 polymer ?
#
loop_
_entity_poly.entity_id
_entity_poly.type
_entity_poly.pdbx_seq_one_letter_code
_entity_poly.pdbx_strand_id
1 'polypeptide(L)'
;VNIAVQESAMEIMIDYSGGLPTIMHEIGDAIFWIDEDGIVKDDDVWKGVISAAESIGKKYLDPLVYRAIRSEKYRSILRKLGVTTSFKKNEIVAKLTKEEKAVFDNFLRTMRDRGVIMIDQEADRGTYKFVNDIYPVYIFMEGLEHKMKVKQHS
;
A
#
# COMPACT_ATOMS: atom_id res chain seq x y z
N VAL A 1 -10.74 -7.21 -29.01
CA VAL A 1 -9.87 -8.23 -28.37
C VAL A 1 -10.66 -8.84 -27.22
N ASN A 2 -10.90 -10.14 -27.27
CA ASN A 2 -11.53 -10.84 -26.16
C ASN A 2 -10.41 -11.26 -25.17
N ILE A 3 -10.40 -10.64 -24.01
CA ILE A 3 -9.52 -11.03 -22.91
C ILE A 3 -10.34 -11.86 -21.93
N ALA A 4 -9.90 -13.08 -21.68
CA ALA A 4 -10.50 -13.95 -20.66
C ALA A 4 -9.75 -13.77 -19.34
N VAL A 5 -10.48 -13.60 -18.23
CA VAL A 5 -9.88 -13.47 -16.90
C VAL A 5 -10.25 -14.73 -16.11
N GLN A 6 -9.25 -15.43 -15.58
CA GLN A 6 -9.48 -16.56 -14.70
C GLN A 6 -10.15 -16.12 -13.39
N GLU A 7 -10.98 -16.97 -12.80
CA GLU A 7 -11.75 -16.64 -11.59
C GLU A 7 -10.83 -16.24 -10.42
N SER A 8 -9.76 -17.03 -10.17
CA SER A 8 -8.75 -16.70 -9.15
C SER A 8 -8.06 -15.38 -9.39
N ALA A 9 -7.74 -15.06 -10.64
CA ALA A 9 -7.17 -13.78 -11.05
C ALA A 9 -8.12 -12.61 -10.76
N MET A 10 -9.41 -12.78 -11.03
CA MET A 10 -10.42 -11.77 -10.73
C MET A 10 -10.56 -11.53 -9.22
N GLU A 11 -10.51 -12.59 -8.40
CA GLU A 11 -10.54 -12.47 -6.93
C GLU A 11 -9.36 -11.64 -6.42
N ILE A 12 -8.14 -11.89 -6.91
CA ILE A 12 -6.96 -11.10 -6.55
C ILE A 12 -7.15 -9.62 -6.91
N MET A 13 -7.67 -9.32 -8.09
CA MET A 13 -7.95 -7.95 -8.51
C MET A 13 -8.95 -7.25 -7.58
N ILE A 14 -10.01 -7.94 -7.17
CA ILE A 14 -11.02 -7.42 -6.26
C ILE A 14 -10.40 -7.14 -4.89
N ASP A 15 -9.65 -8.07 -4.35
CA ASP A 15 -9.00 -7.95 -3.04
C ASP A 15 -8.06 -6.74 -3.00
N TYR A 16 -7.16 -6.61 -3.97
CA TYR A 16 -6.19 -5.50 -4.01
C TYR A 16 -6.81 -4.15 -4.35
N SER A 17 -7.89 -4.11 -5.10
CA SER A 17 -8.62 -2.87 -5.37
C SER A 17 -9.50 -2.43 -4.20
N GLY A 18 -9.82 -3.34 -3.27
CA GLY A 18 -10.79 -3.10 -2.19
C GLY A 18 -12.18 -2.74 -2.73
N GLY A 19 -12.49 -3.17 -3.96
CA GLY A 19 -13.72 -2.82 -4.65
C GLY A 19 -13.79 -1.37 -5.16
N LEU A 20 -12.68 -0.62 -5.08
CA LEU A 20 -12.63 0.76 -5.57
C LEU A 20 -12.46 0.78 -7.10
N PRO A 21 -13.41 1.36 -7.87
CA PRO A 21 -13.37 1.33 -9.33
C PRO A 21 -12.10 1.94 -9.93
N THR A 22 -11.60 3.02 -9.35
CA THR A 22 -10.36 3.67 -9.84
C THR A 22 -9.15 2.75 -9.72
N ILE A 23 -9.00 2.04 -8.59
CA ILE A 23 -7.89 1.12 -8.38
C ILE A 23 -8.05 -0.13 -9.25
N MET A 24 -9.27 -0.65 -9.36
CA MET A 24 -9.57 -1.76 -10.26
C MET A 24 -9.20 -1.42 -11.71
N HIS A 25 -9.50 -0.20 -12.16
CA HIS A 25 -9.16 0.27 -13.49
C HIS A 25 -7.63 0.34 -13.70
N GLU A 26 -6.89 0.90 -12.75
CA GLU A 26 -5.42 0.98 -12.82
C GLU A 26 -4.77 -0.41 -12.86
N ILE A 27 -5.28 -1.37 -12.07
CA ILE A 27 -4.83 -2.77 -12.11
C ILE A 27 -5.14 -3.38 -13.48
N GLY A 28 -6.36 -3.21 -13.96
CA GLY A 28 -6.80 -3.73 -15.26
C GLY A 28 -6.01 -3.17 -16.44
N ASP A 29 -5.73 -1.87 -16.42
CA ASP A 29 -4.88 -1.22 -17.42
C ASP A 29 -3.46 -1.77 -17.41
N ALA A 30 -2.86 -1.91 -16.22
CA ALA A 30 -1.53 -2.49 -16.09
C ALA A 30 -1.48 -3.94 -16.60
N ILE A 31 -2.49 -4.75 -16.31
CA ILE A 31 -2.58 -6.14 -16.80
C ILE A 31 -2.72 -6.17 -18.32
N PHE A 32 -3.54 -5.31 -18.89
CA PHE A 32 -3.74 -5.23 -20.34
C PHE A 32 -2.41 -5.05 -21.10
N TRP A 33 -1.49 -4.26 -20.56
CA TRP A 33 -0.17 -4.07 -21.17
C TRP A 33 0.85 -5.18 -20.88
N ILE A 34 0.57 -6.06 -19.93
CA ILE A 34 1.44 -7.17 -19.52
C ILE A 34 1.00 -8.47 -20.20
N ASP A 35 -0.31 -8.64 -20.41
CA ASP A 35 -0.88 -9.84 -20.99
C ASP A 35 -0.46 -10.02 -22.46
N GLU A 36 0.06 -11.20 -22.78
CA GLU A 36 0.58 -11.55 -24.10
C GLU A 36 -0.33 -12.53 -24.85
N ASP A 37 -1.11 -13.33 -24.13
CA ASP A 37 -1.87 -14.47 -24.72
C ASP A 37 -3.40 -14.28 -24.69
N GLY A 38 -3.90 -13.19 -24.12
CA GLY A 38 -5.33 -12.90 -23.99
C GLY A 38 -6.01 -13.69 -22.88
N ILE A 39 -5.24 -14.35 -21.99
CA ILE A 39 -5.74 -15.11 -20.86
C ILE A 39 -5.07 -14.62 -19.58
N VAL A 40 -5.74 -13.75 -18.84
CA VAL A 40 -5.25 -13.22 -17.57
C VAL A 40 -5.23 -14.29 -16.50
N LYS A 41 -4.04 -14.61 -16.02
CA LYS A 41 -3.74 -15.58 -14.97
C LYS A 41 -3.27 -14.85 -13.71
N ASP A 42 -3.16 -15.56 -12.60
CA ASP A 42 -2.71 -15.02 -11.32
C ASP A 42 -1.37 -14.27 -11.43
N ASP A 43 -0.39 -14.82 -12.18
CA ASP A 43 0.91 -14.18 -12.37
C ASP A 43 0.82 -12.84 -13.09
N ASP A 44 -0.09 -12.70 -14.04
CA ASP A 44 -0.33 -11.44 -14.75
C ASP A 44 -0.93 -10.40 -13.80
N VAL A 45 -1.84 -10.84 -12.93
CA VAL A 45 -2.44 -9.98 -11.92
C VAL A 45 -1.41 -9.52 -10.89
N TRP A 46 -0.53 -10.40 -10.41
CA TRP A 46 0.54 -10.01 -9.47
C TRP A 46 1.47 -8.96 -10.07
N LYS A 47 1.89 -9.13 -11.31
CA LYS A 47 2.69 -8.14 -12.04
C LYS A 47 1.91 -6.83 -12.23
N GLY A 48 0.64 -6.93 -12.58
CA GLY A 48 -0.27 -5.80 -12.74
C GLY A 48 -0.48 -5.02 -11.43
N VAL A 49 -0.65 -5.71 -10.31
CA VAL A 49 -0.77 -5.08 -8.98
C VAL A 49 0.50 -4.31 -8.62
N ILE A 50 1.69 -4.87 -8.87
CA ILE A 50 2.97 -4.18 -8.60
C ILE A 50 3.07 -2.92 -9.46
N SER A 51 2.79 -3.02 -10.76
CA SER A 51 2.81 -1.88 -11.68
C SER A 51 1.78 -0.82 -11.31
N ALA A 52 0.55 -1.23 -10.99
CA ALA A 52 -0.50 -0.33 -10.54
C ALA A 52 -0.18 0.32 -9.18
N ALA A 53 0.46 -0.40 -8.26
CA ALA A 53 0.88 0.14 -6.98
C ALA A 53 1.85 1.30 -7.15
N GLU A 54 2.80 1.21 -8.07
CA GLU A 54 3.71 2.32 -8.40
C GLU A 54 2.95 3.53 -8.95
N SER A 55 2.07 3.33 -9.91
CA SER A 55 1.25 4.39 -10.52
C SER A 55 0.34 5.07 -9.48
N ILE A 56 -0.39 4.28 -8.71
CA ILE A 56 -1.31 4.76 -7.67
C ILE A 56 -0.57 5.46 -6.55
N GLY A 57 0.55 4.91 -6.11
CA GLY A 57 1.39 5.49 -5.08
C GLY A 57 1.89 6.88 -5.47
N LYS A 58 2.43 7.02 -6.67
CA LYS A 58 2.89 8.31 -7.20
C LYS A 58 1.76 9.32 -7.37
N LYS A 59 0.58 8.87 -7.78
CA LYS A 59 -0.58 9.72 -8.04
C LYS A 59 -1.30 10.17 -6.76
N TYR A 60 -1.43 9.29 -5.77
CA TYR A 60 -2.24 9.52 -4.57
C TYR A 60 -1.43 9.61 -3.28
N LEU A 61 -0.50 8.67 -3.01
CA LEU A 61 0.27 8.67 -1.76
C LEU A 61 1.38 9.71 -1.74
N ASP A 62 2.08 9.92 -2.82
CA ASP A 62 3.14 10.92 -2.88
C ASP A 62 2.63 12.32 -2.52
N PRO A 63 1.53 12.84 -3.12
CA PRO A 63 0.99 14.13 -2.74
C PRO A 63 0.47 14.18 -1.30
N LEU A 64 -0.18 13.11 -0.83
CA LEU A 64 -0.81 13.08 0.50
C LEU A 64 0.18 12.88 1.63
N VAL A 65 1.24 12.10 1.39
CA VAL A 65 2.16 11.64 2.43
C VAL A 65 3.57 12.10 2.18
N TYR A 66 4.20 11.64 1.10
CA TYR A 66 5.64 11.80 0.91
C TYR A 66 6.09 13.24 0.59
N ARG A 67 5.27 14.03 -0.13
CA ARG A 67 5.54 15.44 -0.39
C ARG A 67 4.98 16.37 0.68
N ALA A 68 3.79 16.05 1.20
CA ALA A 68 3.11 16.91 2.16
C ALA A 68 3.68 16.79 3.58
N ILE A 69 4.19 15.63 3.95
CA ILE A 69 4.73 15.36 5.27
C ILE A 69 6.25 15.29 5.20
N ARG A 70 6.92 16.36 5.64
CA ARG A 70 8.39 16.44 5.68
C ARG A 70 8.95 15.84 6.97
N SER A 71 8.42 14.69 7.40
CA SER A 71 8.85 14.04 8.64
C SER A 71 9.46 12.67 8.34
N GLU A 72 10.76 12.54 8.52
CA GLU A 72 11.44 11.24 8.43
C GLU A 72 10.92 10.24 9.47
N LYS A 73 10.46 10.70 10.63
CA LYS A 73 9.83 9.84 11.64
C LYS A 73 8.57 9.18 11.10
N TYR A 74 7.72 9.93 10.39
CA TYR A 74 6.49 9.39 9.77
C TYR A 74 6.81 8.39 8.67
N ARG A 75 7.80 8.69 7.82
CA ARG A 75 8.25 7.74 6.79
C ARG A 75 8.84 6.47 7.38
N SER A 76 9.60 6.60 8.47
CA SER A 76 10.14 5.45 9.21
C SER A 76 9.04 4.60 9.83
N ILE A 77 8.01 5.22 10.40
CA ILE A 77 6.84 4.51 10.94
C ILE A 77 6.11 3.77 9.82
N LEU A 78 5.85 4.41 8.66
CA LEU A 78 5.23 3.75 7.51
C LEU A 78 6.00 2.50 7.08
N ARG A 79 7.32 2.58 6.97
CA ARG A 79 8.17 1.42 6.64
C ARG A 79 8.03 0.27 7.66
N LYS A 80 7.78 0.59 8.93
CA LYS A 80 7.60 -0.39 10.01
C LYS A 80 6.20 -1.01 10.04
N LEU A 81 5.20 -0.40 9.42
CA LEU A 81 3.88 -1.00 9.27
C LEU A 81 3.92 -2.24 8.38
N GLY A 82 4.90 -2.31 7.46
CA GLY A 82 5.11 -3.48 6.61
C GLY A 82 4.08 -3.62 5.50
N VAL A 83 4.00 -4.82 4.95
CA VAL A 83 3.07 -5.17 3.86
C VAL A 83 1.69 -5.62 4.35
N THR A 84 1.44 -5.59 5.66
CA THR A 84 0.15 -5.98 6.21
C THR A 84 -0.92 -4.94 5.91
N THR A 85 -2.10 -5.40 5.54
CA THR A 85 -3.24 -4.53 5.24
C THR A 85 -3.88 -3.96 6.50
N SER A 86 -3.71 -4.65 7.64
CA SER A 86 -4.17 -4.21 8.96
C SER A 86 -3.10 -4.41 10.02
N PHE A 87 -3.16 -3.63 11.10
CA PHE A 87 -2.20 -3.70 12.20
C PHE A 87 -2.83 -3.27 13.53
N LYS A 88 -2.36 -3.87 14.61
CA LYS A 88 -2.71 -3.45 15.96
C LYS A 88 -1.75 -2.38 16.46
N LYS A 89 -2.28 -1.31 17.03
CA LYS A 89 -1.49 -0.20 17.59
C LYS A 89 -0.38 -0.68 18.51
N ASN A 90 -0.69 -1.58 19.44
CA ASN A 90 0.28 -2.08 20.42
C ASN A 90 1.43 -2.86 19.79
N GLU A 91 1.16 -3.62 18.74
CA GLU A 91 2.19 -4.39 18.02
C GLU A 91 3.16 -3.48 17.29
N ILE A 92 2.67 -2.39 16.73
CA ILE A 92 3.52 -1.40 16.07
C ILE A 92 4.34 -0.61 17.09
N VAL A 93 3.73 -0.16 18.19
CA VAL A 93 4.45 0.55 19.28
C VAL A 93 5.67 -0.23 19.76
N ALA A 94 5.57 -1.56 19.82
CA ALA A 94 6.70 -2.42 20.23
C ALA A 94 7.92 -2.34 19.26
N LYS A 95 7.69 -1.96 18.00
CA LYS A 95 8.73 -1.83 16.97
C LYS A 95 9.28 -0.41 16.81
N LEU A 96 8.67 0.58 17.49
CA LEU A 96 9.01 1.98 17.35
C LEU A 96 10.16 2.39 18.28
N THR A 97 10.99 3.32 17.82
CA THR A 97 11.95 4.03 18.66
C THR A 97 11.23 4.96 19.64
N LYS A 98 11.95 5.49 20.62
CA LYS A 98 11.39 6.44 21.60
C LYS A 98 10.85 7.70 20.91
N GLU A 99 11.57 8.21 19.93
CA GLU A 99 11.21 9.39 19.15
C GLU A 99 9.97 9.16 18.26
N GLU A 100 9.86 7.97 17.69
CA GLU A 100 8.70 7.56 16.89
C GLU A 100 7.46 7.38 17.78
N LYS A 101 7.61 6.77 18.95
CA LYS A 101 6.50 6.64 19.92
C LYS A 101 5.91 7.98 20.32
N ALA A 102 6.76 9.01 20.51
CA ALA A 102 6.34 10.34 20.89
C ALA A 102 5.42 11.02 19.83
N VAL A 103 5.53 10.62 18.58
CA VAL A 103 4.73 11.19 17.47
C VAL A 103 3.68 10.23 16.92
N PHE A 104 3.59 9.00 17.44
CA PHE A 104 2.78 7.95 16.84
C PHE A 104 1.29 8.24 16.84
N ASP A 105 0.74 8.81 17.89
CA ASP A 105 -0.69 9.19 17.94
C ASP A 105 -1.02 10.30 16.93
N ASN A 106 -0.13 11.27 16.78
CA ASN A 106 -0.25 12.29 15.75
C ASN A 106 -0.12 11.69 14.34
N PHE A 107 0.79 10.74 14.16
CA PHE A 107 0.92 10.00 12.91
C PHE A 107 -0.39 9.29 12.55
N LEU A 108 -0.98 8.50 13.45
CA LEU A 108 -2.24 7.80 13.21
C LEU A 108 -3.37 8.76 12.85
N ARG A 109 -3.49 9.88 13.58
CA ARG A 109 -4.48 10.91 13.29
C ARG A 109 -4.27 11.51 11.89
N THR A 110 -3.05 11.91 11.58
CA THR A 110 -2.69 12.50 10.27
C THR A 110 -2.99 11.55 9.13
N MET A 111 -2.63 10.27 9.25
CA MET A 111 -2.90 9.27 8.23
C MET A 111 -4.41 9.02 8.03
N ARG A 112 -5.18 9.07 9.10
CA ARG A 112 -6.64 8.97 9.03
C ARG A 112 -7.27 10.20 8.36
N ASP A 113 -6.88 11.39 8.78
CA ASP A 113 -7.39 12.65 8.23
C ASP A 113 -7.09 12.78 6.73
N ARG A 114 -6.00 12.18 6.28
CA ARG A 114 -5.60 12.13 4.87
C ARG A 114 -6.20 10.96 4.09
N GLY A 115 -6.99 10.10 4.73
CA GLY A 115 -7.64 8.96 4.07
C GLY A 115 -6.68 7.85 3.64
N VAL A 116 -5.56 7.68 4.34
CA VAL A 116 -4.56 6.61 4.09
C VAL A 116 -4.86 5.36 4.90
N ILE A 117 -5.22 5.54 6.17
CA ILE A 117 -5.65 4.47 7.08
C ILE A 117 -7.01 4.79 7.68
N MET A 118 -7.66 3.77 8.22
CA MET A 118 -8.91 3.88 8.95
C MET A 118 -8.92 2.93 10.15
N ILE A 119 -9.84 3.17 11.11
CA ILE A 119 -10.09 2.22 12.18
C ILE A 119 -10.79 0.99 11.58
N ASP A 120 -10.30 -0.20 11.90
CA ASP A 120 -10.97 -1.43 11.54
C ASP A 120 -12.09 -1.72 12.56
N GLN A 121 -13.33 -1.45 12.16
CA GLN A 121 -14.50 -1.62 13.02
C GLN A 121 -14.91 -3.08 13.20
N GLU A 122 -14.46 -3.97 12.32
CA GLU A 122 -14.76 -5.41 12.36
C GLU A 122 -13.75 -6.20 13.20
N ALA A 123 -12.63 -5.57 13.55
CA ALA A 123 -11.57 -6.17 14.35
C ALA A 123 -11.58 -5.66 15.79
N ASP A 124 -10.69 -6.21 16.62
CA ASP A 124 -10.50 -5.79 18.00
C ASP A 124 -10.18 -4.30 18.12
N ARG A 125 -10.57 -3.70 19.23
CA ARG A 125 -10.25 -2.29 19.54
C ARG A 125 -8.76 -1.99 19.41
N GLY A 126 -8.43 -0.89 18.73
CA GLY A 126 -7.05 -0.48 18.49
C GLY A 126 -6.43 -1.10 17.24
N THR A 127 -7.24 -1.74 16.40
CA THR A 127 -6.83 -2.22 15.08
C THR A 127 -7.12 -1.15 14.02
N TYR A 128 -6.15 -0.94 13.16
CA TYR A 128 -6.20 -0.03 12.02
C TYR A 128 -5.98 -0.82 10.74
N LYS A 129 -6.51 -0.33 9.63
CA LYS A 129 -6.25 -0.88 8.30
C LYS A 129 -6.00 0.22 7.29
N PHE A 130 -5.29 -0.10 6.22
CA PHE A 130 -5.22 0.78 5.07
C PHE A 130 -6.58 0.85 4.37
N VAL A 131 -6.87 1.98 3.75
CA VAL A 131 -8.16 2.18 3.03
C VAL A 131 -8.27 1.31 1.79
N ASN A 132 -7.16 0.79 1.28
CA ASN A 132 -7.07 -0.23 0.24
C ASN A 132 -5.77 -1.04 0.41
N ASP A 133 -5.71 -2.20 -0.22
CA ASP A 133 -4.60 -3.14 -0.07
C ASP A 133 -3.39 -2.81 -0.96
N ILE A 134 -3.55 -1.88 -1.89
CA ILE A 134 -2.46 -1.50 -2.79
C ILE A 134 -1.49 -0.48 -2.15
N TYR A 135 -1.94 0.33 -1.22
CA TYR A 135 -1.09 1.29 -0.50
C TYR A 135 0.06 0.61 0.27
N PRO A 136 -0.16 -0.48 1.02
CA PRO A 136 0.94 -1.22 1.64
C PRO A 136 1.99 -1.72 0.65
N VAL A 137 1.57 -2.13 -0.56
CA VAL A 137 2.51 -2.58 -1.61
C VAL A 137 3.44 -1.43 -2.02
N TYR A 138 2.89 -0.25 -2.29
CA TYR A 138 3.70 0.92 -2.64
C TYR A 138 4.64 1.36 -1.50
N ILE A 139 4.15 1.38 -0.27
CA ILE A 139 4.96 1.72 0.91
C ILE A 139 6.13 0.75 1.08
N PHE A 140 5.91 -0.54 0.83
CA PHE A 140 6.96 -1.54 0.84
C PHE A 140 8.01 -1.30 -0.26
N MET A 141 7.56 -1.00 -1.49
CA MET A 141 8.45 -0.67 -2.61
C MET A 141 9.32 0.55 -2.30
N GLU A 142 8.75 1.61 -1.76
CA GLU A 142 9.47 2.80 -1.29
C GLU A 142 10.50 2.47 -0.20
N GLY A 143 10.14 1.56 0.70
CA GLY A 143 11.06 1.06 1.74
C GLY A 143 12.26 0.31 1.18
N LEU A 144 12.06 -0.50 0.14
CA LEU A 144 13.14 -1.20 -0.56
C LEU A 144 14.08 -0.22 -1.28
N GLU A 145 13.53 0.75 -2.01
CA GLU A 145 14.33 1.78 -2.67
C GLU A 145 15.18 2.58 -1.68
N HIS A 146 14.60 2.93 -0.53
CA HIS A 146 15.34 3.61 0.53
C HIS A 146 16.53 2.79 1.03
N LYS A 147 16.33 1.47 1.28
CA LYS A 147 17.42 0.56 1.69
C LYS A 147 18.51 0.45 0.66
N MET A 148 18.16 0.42 -0.63
CA MET A 148 19.13 0.36 -1.72
C MET A 148 19.98 1.62 -1.78
N LYS A 149 19.36 2.81 -1.67
CA LYS A 149 20.08 4.10 -1.66
C LYS A 149 21.04 4.22 -0.47
N VAL A 150 20.64 3.80 0.72
CA VAL A 150 21.50 3.81 1.91
C VAL A 150 22.72 2.92 1.72
N LYS A 151 22.57 1.73 1.13
CA LYS A 151 23.69 0.82 0.86
C LYS A 151 24.67 1.36 -0.17
N GLN A 152 24.22 2.15 -1.15
CA GLN A 152 25.10 2.73 -2.18
C GLN A 152 25.93 3.91 -1.65
N HIS A 153 25.55 4.52 -0.53
CA HIS A 153 26.24 5.66 0.09
C HIS A 153 27.04 5.26 1.35
N SER A 154 27.06 3.97 1.67
CA SER A 154 27.90 3.38 2.72
C SER A 154 29.12 2.70 2.13
#